data_f5f09599bf739f958563991e7dc11083
#
_entry.id   f5f09599bf739f958563991e7dc11083
#
_cell.length_a   1.000
_cell.length_b   1.000
_cell.length_c   1.000
_cell.angle_alpha   90.00
_cell.angle_beta   90.00
_cell.angle_gamma   90.00
#
_symmetry.space_group_name_H-M   'P 1'
#
loop_
_entity.id
_entity.type
_entity.pdbx_description
1 polymer ?
#
loop_
_entity_poly.entity_id
_entity_poly.type
_entity_poly.pdbx_seq_one_letter_code
_entity_poly.pdbx_strand_id
1 'polypeptide(L)'
;FVPSVDIDFMIESGELIEQGLNEDTGMYYEVSVPSSYAATIEEMCASPEDTVGFIPAMGYVLANGLCGVEPGLASERYGWNVYWTQFIVPRDSEFQTLEDLEGATWAYPDATSTSGYLYPLALFDELGITVGETVEAGGHSAVVKAVYNGEADFGTTYFSAPLLPEGTWSTDMSPDVPDDVVADCAVNEDGALYCGEYRVLDARASITEEAPDVVQKVRILGLSPEIPNDTMSFGPDFPEDLRQVIIDGVTAFVGTEACDQSLCHEQFYDWTGVGSIFDENFDGIRLLMAAQGITLENIGE
;
A
#
# COMPACT_ATOMS: atom_id res chain seq x y z
N PHE A 1 2.94 9.29 -8.04
CA PHE A 1 2.34 8.28 -7.16
C PHE A 1 2.44 6.89 -7.80
N VAL A 2 2.67 5.82 -7.04
CA VAL A 2 2.58 4.45 -7.56
C VAL A 2 1.12 4.05 -7.75
N PRO A 3 0.77 3.26 -8.80
CA PRO A 3 -0.60 2.85 -9.11
C PRO A 3 -1.04 1.68 -8.20
N SER A 4 -1.13 1.92 -6.89
CA SER A 4 -1.40 0.86 -5.90
C SER A 4 -2.87 0.50 -5.73
N VAL A 5 -3.77 1.43 -6.08
CA VAL A 5 -5.23 1.32 -5.95
C VAL A 5 -5.92 1.74 -7.25
N ASP A 6 -7.10 2.31 -7.21
CA ASP A 6 -7.83 2.73 -8.41
C ASP A 6 -7.16 3.95 -9.06
N ILE A 7 -6.58 3.74 -10.26
CA ILE A 7 -5.81 4.76 -11.00
C ILE A 7 -6.71 5.90 -11.46
N ASP A 8 -7.94 5.61 -11.87
CA ASP A 8 -8.87 6.63 -12.37
C ASP A 8 -9.23 7.57 -11.24
N PHE A 9 -9.52 7.06 -10.04
CA PHE A 9 -9.75 7.87 -8.85
C PHE A 9 -8.50 8.71 -8.47
N MET A 10 -7.30 8.12 -8.53
CA MET A 10 -6.05 8.83 -8.24
C MET A 10 -5.81 10.00 -9.19
N ILE A 11 -6.09 9.83 -10.48
CA ILE A 11 -5.96 10.89 -11.49
C ILE A 11 -7.01 11.98 -11.30
N GLU A 12 -8.28 11.60 -11.10
CA GLU A 12 -9.39 12.55 -10.92
C GLU A 12 -9.23 13.41 -9.67
N SER A 13 -8.71 12.85 -8.58
CA SER A 13 -8.44 13.57 -7.34
C SER A 13 -7.11 14.33 -7.33
N GLY A 14 -6.25 14.12 -8.32
CA GLY A 14 -4.94 14.77 -8.45
C GLY A 14 -5.01 16.30 -8.44
N GLU A 15 -6.02 16.90 -9.09
CA GLU A 15 -6.22 18.35 -9.11
C GLU A 15 -6.41 18.96 -7.70
N LEU A 16 -7.01 18.21 -6.76
CA LEU A 16 -7.19 18.67 -5.38
C LEU A 16 -5.84 18.72 -4.64
N ILE A 17 -4.96 17.75 -4.90
CA ILE A 17 -3.60 17.72 -4.35
C ILE A 17 -2.78 18.88 -4.91
N GLU A 18 -2.80 19.09 -6.24
CA GLU A 18 -2.10 20.19 -6.91
C GLU A 18 -2.52 21.54 -6.37
N GLN A 19 -3.84 21.77 -6.26
CA GLN A 19 -4.39 23.03 -5.77
C GLN A 19 -4.06 23.24 -4.28
N GLY A 20 -4.26 22.23 -3.43
CA GLY A 20 -4.01 22.35 -2.00
C GLY A 20 -2.53 22.62 -1.70
N LEU A 21 -1.63 21.89 -2.32
CA LEU A 21 -0.20 22.12 -2.16
C LEU A 21 0.26 23.47 -2.75
N ASN A 22 -0.35 23.92 -3.86
CA ASN A 22 -0.07 25.25 -4.41
C ASN A 22 -0.49 26.38 -3.46
N GLU A 23 -1.66 26.26 -2.82
CA GLU A 23 -2.14 27.24 -1.85
C GLU A 23 -1.20 27.38 -0.64
N ASP A 24 -0.66 26.23 -0.15
CA ASP A 24 0.21 26.20 1.03
C ASP A 24 1.66 26.61 0.73
N THR A 25 2.18 26.24 -0.45
CA THR A 25 3.60 26.41 -0.79
C THR A 25 3.88 27.51 -1.80
N GLY A 26 2.88 27.91 -2.59
CA GLY A 26 3.01 28.83 -3.72
C GLY A 26 3.74 28.23 -4.93
N MET A 27 4.02 26.92 -4.94
CA MET A 27 4.65 26.20 -6.05
C MET A 27 3.59 25.59 -6.96
N TYR A 28 3.95 25.39 -8.23
CA TYR A 28 3.12 24.65 -9.19
C TYR A 28 3.43 23.14 -9.08
N TYR A 29 2.38 22.33 -9.04
CA TYR A 29 2.47 20.88 -9.00
C TYR A 29 1.74 20.27 -10.19
N GLU A 30 2.21 19.12 -10.64
CA GLU A 30 1.56 18.27 -11.62
C GLU A 30 1.56 16.84 -11.06
N VAL A 31 0.37 16.28 -10.85
CA VAL A 31 0.21 14.91 -10.35
C VAL A 31 0.34 13.92 -11.49
N SER A 32 1.24 12.96 -11.33
CA SER A 32 1.47 11.84 -12.25
C SER A 32 1.21 10.50 -11.56
N VAL A 33 0.53 9.59 -12.25
CA VAL A 33 0.33 8.20 -11.84
C VAL A 33 0.79 7.30 -12.99
N PRO A 34 2.07 6.91 -13.03
CA PRO A 34 2.62 6.04 -14.06
C PRO A 34 1.96 4.66 -14.10
N SER A 35 2.18 3.90 -15.15
CA SER A 35 1.51 2.61 -15.38
C SER A 35 2.02 1.46 -14.50
N SER A 36 3.14 1.63 -13.79
CA SER A 36 3.71 0.64 -12.86
C SER A 36 4.56 1.32 -11.79
N TYR A 37 4.89 0.62 -10.73
CA TYR A 37 5.79 1.08 -9.67
C TYR A 37 7.20 1.37 -10.23
N ALA A 38 7.70 0.49 -11.10
CA ALA A 38 9.00 0.70 -11.75
C ALA A 38 9.02 1.99 -12.60
N ALA A 39 7.94 2.28 -13.33
CA ALA A 39 7.83 3.52 -14.10
C ALA A 39 7.83 4.77 -13.20
N THR A 40 7.25 4.69 -11.99
CA THR A 40 7.32 5.79 -11.00
C THR A 40 8.76 6.03 -10.56
N ILE A 41 9.53 4.97 -10.28
CA ILE A 41 10.95 5.07 -9.91
C ILE A 41 11.76 5.65 -11.06
N GLU A 42 11.53 5.19 -12.29
CA GLU A 42 12.21 5.71 -13.48
C GLU A 42 11.93 7.20 -13.70
N GLU A 43 10.69 7.66 -13.50
CA GLU A 43 10.30 9.06 -13.62
C GLU A 43 11.02 9.94 -12.58
N MET A 44 11.10 9.48 -11.32
CA MET A 44 11.84 10.17 -10.27
C MET A 44 13.34 10.31 -10.61
N CYS A 45 13.93 9.27 -11.19
CA CYS A 45 15.34 9.30 -11.59
C CYS A 45 15.59 10.12 -12.87
N ALA A 46 14.61 10.22 -13.77
CA ALA A 46 14.72 10.97 -15.02
C ALA A 46 14.55 12.49 -14.82
N SER A 47 13.82 12.90 -13.76
CA SER A 47 13.56 14.29 -13.40
C SER A 47 14.00 14.58 -11.95
N PRO A 48 15.32 14.46 -11.63
CA PRO A 48 15.82 14.43 -10.26
C PRO A 48 15.73 15.77 -9.51
N GLU A 49 15.59 16.89 -10.24
CA GLU A 49 15.59 18.26 -9.68
C GLU A 49 14.19 18.73 -9.24
N ASP A 50 13.12 18.09 -9.73
CA ASP A 50 11.74 18.59 -9.59
C ASP A 50 10.68 17.51 -9.31
N THR A 51 11.10 16.26 -9.03
CA THR A 51 10.17 15.16 -8.75
C THR A 51 10.11 14.82 -7.27
N VAL A 52 8.88 14.67 -6.77
CA VAL A 52 8.55 14.13 -5.46
C VAL A 52 7.73 12.86 -5.65
N GLY A 53 8.22 11.73 -5.15
CA GLY A 53 7.57 10.43 -5.31
C GLY A 53 6.91 9.96 -4.01
N PHE A 54 5.70 9.43 -4.13
CA PHE A 54 5.00 8.72 -3.05
C PHE A 54 5.12 7.22 -3.34
N ILE A 55 6.05 6.56 -2.65
CA ILE A 55 6.53 5.22 -2.99
C ILE A 55 6.60 4.31 -1.76
N PRO A 56 6.37 2.98 -1.92
CA PRO A 56 6.51 2.03 -0.83
C PRO A 56 7.99 1.82 -0.45
N ALA A 57 8.22 1.20 0.70
CA ALA A 57 9.57 1.03 1.26
C ALA A 57 10.56 0.33 0.31
N MET A 58 10.12 -0.73 -0.39
CA MET A 58 10.96 -1.39 -1.41
C MET A 58 11.24 -0.46 -2.58
N GLY A 59 10.22 0.26 -3.07
CA GLY A 59 10.35 1.27 -4.13
C GLY A 59 11.36 2.34 -3.75
N TYR A 60 11.36 2.80 -2.49
CA TYR A 60 12.37 3.72 -1.97
C TYR A 60 13.79 3.14 -2.05
N VAL A 61 13.99 1.92 -1.56
CA VAL A 61 15.32 1.27 -1.59
C VAL A 61 15.83 1.13 -3.03
N LEU A 62 14.95 0.76 -3.96
CA LEU A 62 15.30 0.66 -5.38
C LEU A 62 15.66 2.03 -5.97
N ALA A 63 14.85 3.05 -5.75
CA ALA A 63 15.09 4.42 -6.24
C ALA A 63 16.36 5.04 -5.62
N ASN A 64 16.57 4.84 -4.32
CA ASN A 64 17.80 5.27 -3.64
C ASN A 64 19.03 4.58 -4.25
N GLY A 65 18.99 3.26 -4.45
CA GLY A 65 20.09 2.52 -5.08
C GLY A 65 20.32 2.88 -6.54
N LEU A 66 19.27 3.21 -7.30
CA LEU A 66 19.37 3.55 -8.72
C LEU A 66 19.91 4.95 -8.96
N CYS A 67 19.40 5.95 -8.28
CA CYS A 67 19.72 7.34 -8.56
C CYS A 67 19.91 8.23 -7.31
N GLY A 68 19.80 7.68 -6.10
CA GLY A 68 20.05 8.45 -4.87
C GLY A 68 18.85 9.24 -4.36
N VAL A 69 17.62 8.78 -4.62
CA VAL A 69 16.40 9.34 -4.02
C VAL A 69 16.51 9.38 -2.50
N GLU A 70 16.03 10.45 -1.87
CA GLU A 70 16.10 10.67 -0.43
C GLU A 70 14.71 10.74 0.21
N PRO A 71 14.49 10.17 1.44
CA PRO A 71 13.19 10.18 2.07
C PRO A 71 12.88 11.56 2.69
N GLY A 72 11.63 12.00 2.61
CA GLY A 72 11.17 13.25 3.20
C GLY A 72 10.22 13.04 4.36
N LEU A 73 9.13 12.29 4.15
CA LEU A 73 8.11 11.98 5.13
C LEU A 73 7.70 10.50 5.04
N ALA A 74 7.28 9.92 6.16
CA ALA A 74 6.51 8.68 6.18
C ALA A 74 5.02 8.99 6.33
N SER A 75 4.17 8.17 5.72
CA SER A 75 2.75 8.19 5.99
C SER A 75 2.44 7.64 7.38
N GLU A 76 1.37 8.16 7.98
CA GLU A 76 0.75 7.60 9.17
C GLU A 76 -0.72 7.30 8.85
N ARG A 77 -1.19 6.11 9.23
CA ARG A 77 -2.57 5.68 9.05
C ARG A 77 -3.16 5.31 10.40
N TYR A 78 -4.12 6.11 10.87
CA TYR A 78 -4.84 5.89 12.14
C TYR A 78 -3.93 5.68 13.36
N GLY A 79 -2.81 6.44 13.42
CA GLY A 79 -1.81 6.36 14.49
C GLY A 79 -0.77 5.26 14.29
N TRP A 80 -0.78 4.55 13.16
CA TRP A 80 0.21 3.55 12.80
C TRP A 80 1.23 4.11 11.82
N ASN A 81 2.52 3.95 12.16
CA ASN A 81 3.66 4.24 11.27
C ASN A 81 4.20 2.97 10.57
N VAL A 82 3.49 1.87 10.71
CA VAL A 82 3.74 0.57 10.08
C VAL A 82 2.44 0.00 9.53
N TYR A 83 2.57 -0.94 8.61
CA TYR A 83 1.48 -1.75 8.08
C TYR A 83 1.98 -3.18 7.86
N TRP A 84 1.17 -4.05 7.25
CA TRP A 84 1.50 -5.47 7.06
C TRP A 84 1.12 -5.92 5.65
N THR A 85 1.70 -7.04 5.22
CA THR A 85 1.09 -7.86 4.17
C THR A 85 -0.06 -8.63 4.76
N GLN A 86 -1.20 -8.67 4.09
CA GLN A 86 -2.23 -9.70 4.31
C GLN A 86 -2.21 -10.71 3.19
N PHE A 87 -2.38 -11.98 3.55
CA PHE A 87 -2.65 -13.08 2.65
C PHE A 87 -4.16 -13.29 2.61
N ILE A 88 -4.79 -13.04 1.47
CA ILE A 88 -6.23 -13.15 1.29
C ILE A 88 -6.58 -14.38 0.46
N VAL A 89 -7.66 -15.04 0.85
CA VAL A 89 -8.19 -16.26 0.20
C VAL A 89 -9.71 -16.18 0.07
N PRO A 90 -10.35 -16.94 -0.84
CA PRO A 90 -11.80 -17.09 -0.80
C PRO A 90 -12.26 -17.59 0.59
N ARG A 91 -13.32 -16.99 1.12
CA ARG A 91 -13.80 -17.31 2.48
C ARG A 91 -14.22 -18.77 2.65
N ASP A 92 -14.71 -19.39 1.60
CA ASP A 92 -15.12 -20.80 1.55
C ASP A 92 -14.00 -21.77 1.17
N SER A 93 -12.73 -21.27 0.98
CA SER A 93 -11.58 -22.11 0.70
C SER A 93 -11.18 -22.99 1.89
N GLU A 94 -10.53 -24.10 1.62
CA GLU A 94 -10.04 -25.04 2.63
C GLU A 94 -8.70 -24.60 3.27
N PHE A 95 -8.05 -23.52 2.79
CA PHE A 95 -6.81 -22.98 3.34
C PHE A 95 -7.00 -22.53 4.79
N GLN A 96 -6.14 -23.00 5.70
CA GLN A 96 -6.18 -22.62 7.13
C GLN A 96 -4.87 -22.00 7.61
N THR A 97 -3.77 -22.30 6.95
CA THR A 97 -2.42 -21.79 7.26
C THR A 97 -1.72 -21.34 5.99
N LEU A 98 -0.60 -20.62 6.11
CA LEU A 98 0.18 -20.20 4.94
C LEU A 98 0.79 -21.40 4.20
N GLU A 99 1.13 -22.47 4.91
CA GLU A 99 1.68 -23.69 4.32
C GLU A 99 0.69 -24.40 3.36
N ASP A 100 -0.63 -24.18 3.55
CA ASP A 100 -1.65 -24.70 2.64
C ASP A 100 -1.61 -24.06 1.25
N LEU A 101 -0.88 -22.94 1.10
CA LEU A 101 -0.71 -22.22 -0.18
C LEU A 101 0.30 -22.91 -1.13
N GLU A 102 0.94 -24.00 -0.72
CA GLU A 102 1.85 -24.78 -1.57
C GLU A 102 1.18 -25.16 -2.89
N GLY A 103 1.77 -24.75 -4.01
CA GLY A 103 1.28 -25.02 -5.36
C GLY A 103 0.05 -24.22 -5.79
N ALA A 104 -0.49 -23.32 -4.94
CA ALA A 104 -1.65 -22.49 -5.26
C ALA A 104 -1.29 -21.33 -6.20
N THR A 105 -2.28 -20.86 -6.96
CA THR A 105 -2.13 -19.71 -7.86
C THR A 105 -2.12 -18.40 -7.04
N TRP A 106 -1.04 -17.64 -7.17
CA TRP A 106 -0.78 -16.41 -6.41
C TRP A 106 -1.01 -15.15 -7.24
N ALA A 107 -1.90 -14.25 -6.80
CA ALA A 107 -2.03 -12.90 -7.32
C ALA A 107 -1.25 -11.90 -6.47
N TYR A 108 -0.45 -11.02 -7.11
CA TYR A 108 0.27 -9.93 -6.47
C TYR A 108 0.14 -8.62 -7.27
N PRO A 109 0.29 -7.44 -6.64
CA PRO A 109 0.02 -6.17 -7.33
C PRO A 109 1.08 -5.78 -8.37
N ASP A 110 2.35 -5.86 -8.00
CA ASP A 110 3.52 -5.46 -8.81
C ASP A 110 4.78 -6.04 -8.14
N ALA A 111 5.78 -6.44 -8.93
CA ALA A 111 7.01 -7.06 -8.42
C ALA A 111 7.88 -6.11 -7.56
N THR A 112 7.62 -4.79 -7.59
CA THR A 112 8.28 -3.80 -6.74
C THR A 112 7.47 -3.43 -5.48
N SER A 113 6.33 -4.10 -5.27
CA SER A 113 5.51 -3.89 -4.08
C SER A 113 6.13 -4.51 -2.83
N THR A 114 6.30 -3.72 -1.78
CA THR A 114 6.82 -4.20 -0.49
C THR A 114 5.91 -5.25 0.14
N SER A 115 4.61 -4.92 0.34
CA SER A 115 3.65 -5.82 0.99
C SER A 115 3.03 -6.85 0.05
N GLY A 116 2.96 -6.52 -1.24
CA GLY A 116 2.35 -7.42 -2.22
C GLY A 116 3.30 -8.46 -2.77
N TYR A 117 4.62 -8.24 -2.72
CA TYR A 117 5.60 -9.12 -3.36
C TYR A 117 6.79 -9.47 -2.46
N LEU A 118 7.56 -8.47 -1.97
CA LEU A 118 8.82 -8.72 -1.25
C LEU A 118 8.61 -9.52 0.05
N TYR A 119 7.71 -9.09 0.92
CA TYR A 119 7.44 -9.79 2.18
C TYR A 119 6.82 -11.18 1.99
N PRO A 120 5.84 -11.36 1.06
CA PRO A 120 5.37 -12.69 0.70
C PRO A 120 6.47 -13.64 0.26
N LEU A 121 7.35 -13.22 -0.68
CA LEU A 121 8.48 -14.05 -1.13
C LEU A 121 9.37 -14.50 0.03
N ALA A 122 9.70 -13.56 0.95
CA ALA A 122 10.53 -13.88 2.10
C ALA A 122 9.86 -14.89 3.03
N LEU A 123 8.55 -14.78 3.27
CA LEU A 123 7.79 -15.73 4.06
C LEU A 123 7.66 -17.09 3.36
N PHE A 124 7.47 -17.12 2.05
CA PHE A 124 7.45 -18.37 1.29
C PHE A 124 8.79 -19.11 1.39
N ASP A 125 9.91 -18.39 1.27
CA ASP A 125 11.25 -18.97 1.43
C ASP A 125 11.46 -19.51 2.86
N GLU A 126 11.09 -18.73 3.89
CA GLU A 126 11.20 -19.13 5.30
C GLU A 126 10.37 -20.38 5.62
N LEU A 127 9.15 -20.45 5.10
CA LEU A 127 8.22 -21.57 5.33
C LEU A 127 8.43 -22.73 4.35
N GLY A 128 9.29 -22.57 3.33
CA GLY A 128 9.54 -23.57 2.29
C GLY A 128 8.36 -23.78 1.35
N ILE A 129 7.56 -22.76 1.12
CA ILE A 129 6.38 -22.77 0.25
C ILE A 129 6.81 -22.46 -1.19
N THR A 130 6.41 -23.31 -2.13
CA THR A 130 6.55 -23.07 -3.57
C THR A 130 5.17 -22.79 -4.15
N VAL A 131 4.91 -21.54 -4.53
CA VAL A 131 3.65 -21.18 -5.18
C VAL A 131 3.55 -21.78 -6.60
N GLY A 132 2.33 -21.95 -7.09
CA GLY A 132 2.06 -22.42 -8.44
C GLY A 132 2.20 -21.34 -9.51
N GLU A 133 1.13 -21.09 -10.26
CA GLU A 133 1.10 -20.00 -11.23
C GLU A 133 1.03 -18.64 -10.51
N THR A 134 1.57 -17.59 -11.14
CA THR A 134 1.54 -16.23 -10.62
C THR A 134 0.77 -15.31 -11.54
N VAL A 135 0.05 -14.35 -10.97
CA VAL A 135 -0.71 -13.31 -11.67
C VAL A 135 -0.29 -11.95 -11.15
N GLU A 136 0.42 -11.18 -11.96
CA GLU A 136 0.68 -9.77 -11.69
C GLU A 136 -0.56 -8.96 -12.07
N ALA A 137 -1.25 -8.41 -11.06
CA ALA A 137 -2.57 -7.81 -11.22
C ALA A 137 -2.54 -6.31 -11.55
N GLY A 138 -1.41 -5.63 -11.31
CA GLY A 138 -1.20 -4.20 -11.58
C GLY A 138 -1.56 -3.27 -10.42
N GLY A 139 -2.11 -3.79 -9.31
CA GLY A 139 -2.44 -3.01 -8.12
C GLY A 139 -3.15 -3.84 -7.06
N HIS A 140 -3.21 -3.36 -5.82
CA HIS A 140 -3.80 -4.10 -4.68
C HIS A 140 -5.31 -4.33 -4.87
N SER A 141 -6.05 -3.35 -5.37
CA SER A 141 -7.47 -3.50 -5.71
C SER A 141 -7.71 -4.62 -6.72
N ALA A 142 -6.84 -4.72 -7.74
CA ALA A 142 -6.92 -5.76 -8.75
C ALA A 142 -6.59 -7.16 -8.18
N VAL A 143 -5.67 -7.27 -7.21
CA VAL A 143 -5.42 -8.52 -6.49
C VAL A 143 -6.66 -8.97 -5.73
N VAL A 144 -7.31 -8.07 -4.98
CA VAL A 144 -8.55 -8.40 -4.26
C VAL A 144 -9.63 -8.87 -5.23
N LYS A 145 -9.78 -8.19 -6.39
CA LYS A 145 -10.72 -8.60 -7.45
C LYS A 145 -10.39 -9.98 -8.01
N ALA A 146 -9.10 -10.29 -8.24
CA ALA A 146 -8.68 -11.61 -8.76
C ALA A 146 -9.09 -12.74 -7.81
N VAL A 147 -8.89 -12.59 -6.50
CA VAL A 147 -9.32 -13.56 -5.49
C VAL A 147 -10.84 -13.61 -5.37
N TYR A 148 -11.50 -12.45 -5.34
CA TYR A 148 -12.96 -12.35 -5.27
C TYR A 148 -13.66 -13.04 -6.45
N ASN A 149 -13.09 -12.94 -7.66
CA ASN A 149 -13.61 -13.55 -8.87
C ASN A 149 -13.20 -15.03 -9.05
N GLY A 150 -12.27 -15.54 -8.22
CA GLY A 150 -11.72 -16.89 -8.36
C GLY A 150 -10.73 -17.04 -9.53
N GLU A 151 -10.08 -15.96 -9.91
CA GLU A 151 -9.02 -15.93 -10.94
C GLU A 151 -7.66 -16.34 -10.34
N ALA A 152 -7.52 -16.24 -9.00
CA ALA A 152 -6.40 -16.74 -8.23
C ALA A 152 -6.90 -17.43 -6.96
N ASP A 153 -6.15 -18.41 -6.48
CA ASP A 153 -6.45 -19.16 -5.27
C ASP A 153 -6.20 -18.32 -4.00
N PHE A 154 -5.22 -17.42 -4.06
CA PHE A 154 -4.92 -16.46 -3.01
C PHE A 154 -4.26 -15.20 -3.58
N GLY A 155 -4.22 -14.16 -2.77
CA GLY A 155 -3.56 -12.90 -3.11
C GLY A 155 -2.82 -12.29 -1.93
N THR A 156 -1.87 -11.41 -2.22
CA THR A 156 -1.13 -10.64 -1.23
C THR A 156 -1.32 -9.15 -1.46
N THR A 157 -1.73 -8.45 -0.39
CA THR A 157 -2.06 -7.03 -0.44
C THR A 157 -1.62 -6.33 0.85
N TYR A 158 -1.82 -5.02 0.94
CA TYR A 158 -1.59 -4.29 2.19
C TYR A 158 -2.70 -4.59 3.21
N PHE A 159 -2.31 -4.57 4.48
CA PHE A 159 -3.20 -4.58 5.64
C PHE A 159 -2.92 -3.36 6.50
N SER A 160 -3.94 -2.53 6.68
CA SER A 160 -4.00 -1.50 7.72
C SER A 160 -4.87 -2.01 8.87
N ALA A 161 -4.43 -1.77 10.11
CA ALA A 161 -5.17 -2.24 11.28
C ALA A 161 -6.58 -1.65 11.33
N PRO A 162 -7.63 -2.46 11.57
CA PRO A 162 -9.01 -1.98 11.62
C PRO A 162 -9.22 -1.04 12.80
N LEU A 163 -10.21 -0.13 12.69
CA LEU A 163 -10.70 0.58 13.85
C LEU A 163 -11.71 -0.29 14.59
N LEU A 164 -11.42 -0.54 15.85
CA LEU A 164 -12.27 -1.34 16.72
C LEU A 164 -13.32 -0.45 17.43
N PRO A 165 -14.47 -1.02 17.82
CA PRO A 165 -15.48 -0.28 18.60
C PRO A 165 -14.93 0.17 19.97
N GLU A 166 -14.01 -0.59 20.54
CA GLU A 166 -13.31 -0.26 21.79
C GLU A 166 -11.84 -0.70 21.71
N GLY A 167 -10.93 0.17 22.17
CA GLY A 167 -9.49 -0.10 22.21
C GLY A 167 -8.79 0.07 20.85
N THR A 168 -7.61 -0.51 20.76
CA THR A 168 -6.75 -0.51 19.56
C THR A 168 -6.45 -1.95 19.16
N TRP A 169 -6.49 -2.26 17.86
CA TRP A 169 -6.05 -3.55 17.35
C TRP A 169 -4.58 -3.82 17.72
N SER A 170 -4.23 -5.08 17.91
CA SER A 170 -2.85 -5.52 18.11
C SER A 170 -2.58 -6.82 17.36
N THR A 171 -1.31 -7.11 17.11
CA THR A 171 -0.87 -8.31 16.37
C THR A 171 -1.23 -9.64 17.02
N ASP A 172 -1.63 -9.64 18.28
CA ASP A 172 -2.15 -10.83 18.98
C ASP A 172 -3.63 -11.13 18.67
N MET A 173 -4.32 -10.18 18.01
CA MET A 173 -5.73 -10.35 17.60
C MET A 173 -5.82 -10.98 16.21
N SER A 174 -7.02 -11.51 15.88
CA SER A 174 -7.31 -11.94 14.51
C SER A 174 -7.16 -10.76 13.55
N PRO A 175 -6.49 -10.94 12.41
CA PRO A 175 -6.44 -9.89 11.38
C PRO A 175 -7.78 -9.77 10.64
N ASP A 176 -8.56 -10.82 10.57
CA ASP A 176 -9.88 -10.79 9.93
C ASP A 176 -10.96 -10.40 10.94
N VAL A 177 -12.05 -9.87 10.43
CA VAL A 177 -13.24 -9.54 11.23
C VAL A 177 -13.81 -10.82 11.88
N PRO A 178 -14.41 -10.72 13.09
CA PRO A 178 -15.03 -11.86 13.74
C PRO A 178 -16.13 -12.49 12.87
N ASP A 179 -16.19 -13.82 12.84
CA ASP A 179 -17.13 -14.57 11.98
C ASP A 179 -18.61 -14.21 12.21
N ASP A 180 -18.96 -13.82 13.42
CA ASP A 180 -20.34 -13.47 13.81
C ASP A 180 -20.79 -12.11 13.24
N VAL A 181 -19.87 -11.25 12.80
CA VAL A 181 -20.20 -9.94 12.18
C VAL A 181 -19.97 -9.91 10.66
N VAL A 182 -19.41 -10.97 10.06
CA VAL A 182 -19.19 -11.04 8.60
C VAL A 182 -20.45 -10.79 7.79
N ALA A 183 -21.60 -11.33 8.24
CA ALA A 183 -22.87 -11.16 7.55
C ALA A 183 -23.39 -9.70 7.61
N ASP A 184 -22.92 -8.92 8.58
CA ASP A 184 -23.32 -7.54 8.81
C ASP A 184 -22.37 -6.53 8.14
N CYS A 185 -21.39 -7.00 7.35
CA CYS A 185 -20.50 -6.13 6.61
C CYS A 185 -21.25 -5.36 5.53
N ALA A 186 -21.10 -4.04 5.56
CA ALA A 186 -21.75 -3.14 4.61
C ALA A 186 -20.97 -1.81 4.49
N VAL A 187 -21.14 -1.16 3.34
CA VAL A 187 -20.63 0.19 3.09
C VAL A 187 -21.62 1.20 3.67
N ASN A 188 -21.15 2.17 4.43
CA ASN A 188 -21.97 3.24 4.98
C ASN A 188 -22.25 4.35 3.95
N GLU A 189 -22.96 5.41 4.37
CA GLU A 189 -23.31 6.53 3.48
C GLU A 189 -22.08 7.34 3.01
N ASP A 190 -20.94 7.26 3.74
CA ASP A 190 -19.69 7.95 3.42
C ASP A 190 -18.74 7.08 2.59
N GLY A 191 -19.15 5.87 2.18
CA GLY A 191 -18.33 4.95 1.38
C GLY A 191 -17.49 3.98 2.21
N ALA A 192 -17.39 4.15 3.53
CA ALA A 192 -16.54 3.35 4.39
C ALA A 192 -17.12 1.95 4.69
N LEU A 193 -16.26 0.93 4.68
CA LEU A 193 -16.64 -0.46 4.93
C LEU A 193 -16.65 -0.78 6.41
N TYR A 194 -17.79 -1.21 6.92
CA TYR A 194 -17.98 -1.66 8.30
C TYR A 194 -18.50 -3.09 8.36
N CYS A 195 -18.03 -3.84 9.37
CA CYS A 195 -18.55 -5.15 9.75
C CYS A 195 -19.07 -5.05 11.20
N GLY A 196 -20.36 -4.83 11.36
CA GLY A 196 -20.90 -4.37 12.64
C GLY A 196 -20.31 -3.02 13.01
N GLU A 197 -19.54 -2.96 14.12
CA GLU A 197 -18.85 -1.73 14.59
C GLU A 197 -17.35 -1.69 14.19
N TYR A 198 -16.82 -2.72 13.53
CA TYR A 198 -15.43 -2.76 13.03
C TYR A 198 -15.32 -2.01 11.72
N ARG A 199 -14.51 -0.96 11.63
CA ARG A 199 -14.16 -0.34 10.35
C ARG A 199 -13.00 -1.08 9.70
N VAL A 200 -13.24 -1.62 8.50
CA VAL A 200 -12.22 -2.31 7.69
C VAL A 200 -11.40 -1.29 6.93
N LEU A 201 -10.08 -1.34 7.06
CA LEU A 201 -9.12 -0.40 6.45
C LEU A 201 -8.10 -1.10 5.54
N ASP A 202 -8.20 -2.41 5.37
CA ASP A 202 -7.32 -3.18 4.50
C ASP A 202 -7.76 -3.09 3.02
N ALA A 203 -6.95 -3.66 2.13
CA ALA A 203 -7.16 -3.57 0.68
C ALA A 203 -8.54 -4.04 0.20
N ARG A 204 -9.31 -4.81 1.00
CA ARG A 204 -10.68 -5.21 0.63
C ARG A 204 -11.61 -4.00 0.56
N ALA A 205 -11.37 -2.95 1.36
CA ALA A 205 -12.16 -1.73 1.33
C ALA A 205 -12.07 -0.99 -0.02
N SER A 206 -10.96 -1.14 -0.76
CA SER A 206 -10.73 -0.44 -2.02
C SER A 206 -11.59 -0.89 -3.21
N ILE A 207 -12.34 -2.00 -3.09
CA ILE A 207 -13.20 -2.52 -4.18
C ILE A 207 -14.70 -2.53 -3.82
N THR A 208 -15.08 -1.86 -2.74
CA THR A 208 -16.46 -1.89 -2.21
C THR A 208 -17.51 -1.34 -3.16
N GLU A 209 -17.17 -0.42 -4.05
CA GLU A 209 -18.08 0.09 -5.07
C GLU A 209 -18.50 -1.00 -6.07
N GLU A 210 -17.58 -1.90 -6.44
CA GLU A 210 -17.84 -3.00 -7.38
C GLU A 210 -18.28 -4.27 -6.67
N ALA A 211 -17.74 -4.51 -5.46
CA ALA A 211 -17.93 -5.70 -4.66
C ALA A 211 -18.28 -5.37 -3.19
N PRO A 212 -19.49 -4.84 -2.90
CA PRO A 212 -19.87 -4.45 -1.54
C PRO A 212 -19.93 -5.63 -0.56
N ASP A 213 -19.93 -6.87 -1.06
CA ASP A 213 -19.90 -8.13 -0.31
C ASP A 213 -18.49 -8.76 -0.25
N VAL A 214 -17.43 -7.96 -0.46
CA VAL A 214 -16.04 -8.47 -0.52
C VAL A 214 -15.63 -9.24 0.73
N VAL A 215 -15.97 -8.77 1.93
CA VAL A 215 -15.60 -9.44 3.19
C VAL A 215 -16.36 -10.75 3.38
N GLN A 216 -17.60 -10.85 2.86
CA GLN A 216 -18.36 -12.11 2.87
C GLN A 216 -17.74 -13.17 1.97
N LYS A 217 -16.94 -12.78 0.97
CA LYS A 217 -16.34 -13.70 -0.02
C LYS A 217 -14.83 -13.87 0.13
N VAL A 218 -14.15 -12.87 0.68
CA VAL A 218 -12.69 -12.88 0.83
C VAL A 218 -12.34 -12.69 2.30
N ARG A 219 -11.53 -13.60 2.85
CA ARG A 219 -11.03 -13.53 4.21
C ARG A 219 -9.51 -13.38 4.25
N ILE A 220 -8.99 -12.94 5.40
CA ILE A 220 -7.56 -12.89 5.67
C ILE A 220 -7.13 -14.22 6.26
N LEU A 221 -6.10 -14.86 5.67
CA LEU A 221 -5.51 -16.09 6.14
C LEU A 221 -4.41 -15.83 7.19
N GLY A 222 -3.60 -14.77 6.98
CA GLY A 222 -2.49 -14.40 7.86
C GLY A 222 -1.85 -13.08 7.49
N LEU A 223 -0.94 -12.61 8.33
CA LEU A 223 -0.16 -11.39 8.13
C LEU A 223 1.35 -11.65 8.11
N SER A 224 2.09 -10.73 7.51
CA SER A 224 3.56 -10.64 7.62
C SER A 224 4.00 -10.02 8.95
N PRO A 225 5.31 -9.97 9.25
CA PRO A 225 5.89 -8.98 10.15
C PRO A 225 5.57 -7.54 9.72
N GLU A 226 5.82 -6.57 10.63
CA GLU A 226 5.61 -5.14 10.39
C GLU A 226 6.45 -4.62 9.23
N ILE A 227 5.86 -3.73 8.43
CA ILE A 227 6.47 -3.06 7.29
C ILE A 227 6.45 -1.56 7.56
N PRO A 228 7.57 -0.83 7.37
CA PRO A 228 7.55 0.63 7.38
C PRO A 228 6.55 1.18 6.36
N ASN A 229 5.79 2.20 6.74
CA ASN A 229 4.83 2.83 5.83
C ASN A 229 5.52 3.46 4.61
N ASP A 230 4.68 3.82 3.62
CA ASP A 230 5.11 4.50 2.40
C ASP A 230 5.76 5.85 2.69
N THR A 231 6.61 6.29 1.78
CA THR A 231 7.30 7.57 1.91
C THR A 231 6.87 8.56 0.84
N MET A 232 6.87 9.84 1.22
CA MET A 232 7.11 10.92 0.28
C MET A 232 8.63 11.11 0.17
N SER A 233 9.19 10.96 -1.01
CA SER A 233 10.63 10.99 -1.25
C SER A 233 10.99 11.98 -2.37
N PHE A 234 12.17 12.57 -2.28
CA PHE A 234 12.66 13.58 -3.21
C PHE A 234 13.65 12.99 -4.21
N GLY A 235 13.61 13.48 -5.45
CA GLY A 235 14.67 13.24 -6.42
C GLY A 235 16.05 13.67 -5.86
N PRO A 236 17.17 13.03 -6.32
CA PRO A 236 18.47 13.24 -5.71
C PRO A 236 19.01 14.67 -5.82
N ASP A 237 18.66 15.38 -6.87
CA ASP A 237 19.11 16.76 -7.14
C ASP A 237 18.04 17.81 -6.75
N PHE A 238 16.98 17.39 -6.02
CA PHE A 238 15.91 18.28 -5.60
C PHE A 238 16.46 19.40 -4.69
N PRO A 239 16.13 20.69 -4.93
CA PRO A 239 16.69 21.81 -4.17
C PRO A 239 16.37 21.71 -2.68
N GLU A 240 17.41 21.74 -1.83
CA GLU A 240 17.30 21.55 -0.38
C GLU A 240 16.41 22.60 0.31
N ASP A 241 16.45 23.84 -0.16
CA ASP A 241 15.65 24.95 0.36
C ASP A 241 14.15 24.79 0.06
N LEU A 242 13.78 24.00 -0.97
CA LEU A 242 12.42 23.70 -1.32
C LEU A 242 11.88 22.46 -0.60
N ARG A 243 12.73 21.51 -0.22
CA ARG A 243 12.33 20.26 0.47
C ARG A 243 11.52 20.56 1.72
N GLN A 244 12.01 21.47 2.60
CA GLN A 244 11.30 21.79 3.83
C GLN A 244 9.96 22.49 3.57
N VAL A 245 9.88 23.32 2.54
CA VAL A 245 8.63 23.99 2.14
C VAL A 245 7.58 22.95 1.71
N ILE A 246 8.00 21.93 0.96
CA ILE A 246 7.09 20.85 0.54
C ILE A 246 6.70 19.95 1.72
N ILE A 247 7.65 19.62 2.59
CA ILE A 247 7.38 18.84 3.81
C ILE A 247 6.32 19.56 4.68
N ASP A 248 6.50 20.85 4.90
CA ASP A 248 5.56 21.67 5.68
C ASP A 248 4.20 21.76 4.97
N GLY A 249 4.19 21.93 3.63
CA GLY A 249 2.98 21.98 2.81
C GLY A 249 2.19 20.66 2.84
N VAL A 250 2.86 19.52 2.62
CA VAL A 250 2.20 18.20 2.71
C VAL A 250 1.70 17.92 4.13
N THR A 251 2.49 18.32 5.16
CA THR A 251 2.06 18.19 6.57
C THR A 251 0.81 19.02 6.86
N ALA A 252 0.70 20.23 6.31
CA ALA A 252 -0.47 21.08 6.45
C ALA A 252 -1.67 20.57 5.64
N PHE A 253 -1.41 20.04 4.42
CA PHE A 253 -2.44 19.47 3.54
C PHE A 253 -3.13 18.25 4.15
N VAL A 254 -2.36 17.35 4.80
CA VAL A 254 -2.92 16.20 5.51
C VAL A 254 -3.78 16.69 6.68
N GLY A 255 -5.06 16.33 6.68
CA GLY A 255 -6.07 16.80 7.64
C GLY A 255 -6.93 17.96 7.13
N THR A 256 -6.82 18.33 5.85
CA THR A 256 -7.75 19.24 5.18
C THR A 256 -8.88 18.48 4.49
N GLU A 257 -10.00 19.17 4.23
CA GLU A 257 -11.12 18.61 3.45
C GLU A 257 -10.68 18.21 2.02
N ALA A 258 -9.72 18.92 1.43
CA ALA A 258 -9.16 18.59 0.13
C ALA A 258 -8.36 17.27 0.18
N CYS A 259 -7.62 17.04 1.26
CA CYS A 259 -6.93 15.76 1.48
C CYS A 259 -7.93 14.62 1.68
N ASP A 260 -9.02 14.81 2.45
CA ASP A 260 -10.05 13.80 2.67
C ASP A 260 -10.73 13.35 1.36
N GLN A 261 -10.71 14.19 0.34
CA GLN A 261 -11.23 13.89 -1.00
C GLN A 261 -10.17 13.43 -2.00
N SER A 262 -8.91 13.27 -1.57
CA SER A 262 -7.77 12.89 -2.41
C SER A 262 -6.78 11.98 -1.66
N LEU A 263 -5.57 12.40 -1.36
CA LEU A 263 -4.50 11.62 -0.72
C LEU A 263 -4.93 10.93 0.59
N CYS A 264 -5.80 11.55 1.37
CA CYS A 264 -6.32 11.03 2.64
C CYS A 264 -7.56 10.14 2.46
N HIS A 265 -8.10 10.01 1.25
CA HIS A 265 -9.26 9.18 0.96
C HIS A 265 -8.89 7.70 0.99
N GLU A 266 -9.78 6.83 1.49
CA GLU A 266 -9.54 5.38 1.59
C GLU A 266 -9.39 4.66 0.24
N GLN A 267 -9.88 5.25 -0.85
CA GLN A 267 -9.67 4.77 -2.22
C GLN A 267 -8.38 5.30 -2.85
N PHE A 268 -7.63 6.16 -2.15
CA PHE A 268 -6.31 6.65 -2.55
C PHE A 268 -5.25 6.00 -1.63
N TYR A 269 -4.65 6.76 -0.73
CA TYR A 269 -3.59 6.27 0.16
C TYR A 269 -3.96 6.25 1.64
N ASP A 270 -5.13 6.79 1.99
CA ASP A 270 -5.69 6.77 3.36
C ASP A 270 -4.72 7.35 4.42
N TRP A 271 -4.02 8.44 4.08
CA TRP A 271 -3.12 9.11 5.01
C TRP A 271 -3.93 9.89 6.05
N THR A 272 -3.71 9.61 7.33
CA THR A 272 -4.31 10.37 8.43
C THR A 272 -3.30 11.20 9.20
N GLY A 273 -2.02 11.10 8.85
CA GLY A 273 -0.91 11.83 9.41
C GLY A 273 0.36 11.60 8.64
N VAL A 274 1.41 12.29 9.07
CA VAL A 274 2.76 12.14 8.54
C VAL A 274 3.79 12.14 9.67
N GLY A 275 4.88 11.40 9.50
CA GLY A 275 5.97 11.29 10.45
C GLY A 275 7.35 11.51 9.82
N SER A 276 8.34 11.74 10.64
CA SER A 276 9.74 11.78 10.19
C SER A 276 10.22 10.40 9.79
N ILE A 277 11.02 10.33 8.74
CA ILE A 277 11.66 9.10 8.28
C ILE A 277 13.09 9.40 7.82
N PHE A 278 13.97 8.42 7.96
CA PHE A 278 15.39 8.51 7.62
C PHE A 278 15.80 7.27 6.83
N ASP A 279 16.88 7.37 6.06
CA ASP A 279 17.37 6.28 5.21
C ASP A 279 17.63 4.97 5.99
N GLU A 280 18.13 5.05 7.22
CA GLU A 280 18.37 3.90 8.10
C GLU A 280 17.12 3.12 8.49
N ASN A 281 15.93 3.71 8.38
CA ASN A 281 14.67 3.00 8.64
C ASN A 281 14.40 1.89 7.61
N PHE A 282 15.08 1.93 6.47
CA PHE A 282 14.93 0.95 5.37
C PHE A 282 15.99 -0.15 5.37
N ASP A 283 16.91 -0.19 6.37
CA ASP A 283 17.94 -1.22 6.43
C ASP A 283 17.36 -2.64 6.49
N GLY A 284 16.22 -2.82 7.16
CA GLY A 284 15.49 -4.09 7.18
C GLY A 284 15.03 -4.53 5.78
N ILE A 285 14.54 -3.58 4.98
CA ILE A 285 14.11 -3.83 3.60
C ILE A 285 15.32 -4.23 2.74
N ARG A 286 16.45 -3.51 2.87
CA ARG A 286 17.70 -3.83 2.15
C ARG A 286 18.19 -5.24 2.46
N LEU A 287 18.16 -5.63 3.75
CA LEU A 287 18.53 -6.98 4.17
C LEU A 287 17.59 -8.05 3.59
N LEU A 288 16.29 -7.78 3.57
CA LEU A 288 15.29 -8.68 3.03
C LEU A 288 15.48 -8.88 1.52
N MET A 289 15.65 -7.79 0.77
CA MET A 289 15.92 -7.82 -0.67
C MET A 289 17.22 -8.61 -0.97
N ALA A 290 18.28 -8.36 -0.17
CA ALA A 290 19.56 -9.07 -0.34
C ALA A 290 19.42 -10.58 -0.07
N ALA A 291 18.62 -10.97 0.92
CA ALA A 291 18.36 -12.38 1.25
C ALA A 291 17.60 -13.09 0.11
N GLN A 292 16.67 -12.39 -0.54
CA GLN A 292 15.91 -12.89 -1.70
C GLN A 292 16.66 -12.75 -3.03
N GLY A 293 17.87 -12.18 -3.02
CA GLY A 293 18.64 -11.92 -4.24
C GLY A 293 18.00 -10.88 -5.16
N ILE A 294 17.07 -10.07 -4.65
CA ILE A 294 16.40 -9.04 -5.43
C ILE A 294 17.34 -7.86 -5.66
N THR A 295 17.51 -7.50 -6.93
CA THR A 295 18.32 -6.37 -7.39
C THR A 295 17.52 -5.56 -8.40
N LEU A 296 18.01 -4.36 -8.75
CA LEU A 296 17.44 -3.53 -9.81
C LEU A 296 17.41 -4.21 -11.19
N GLU A 297 18.33 -5.19 -11.41
CA GLU A 297 18.48 -5.86 -12.70
C GLU A 297 17.52 -7.06 -12.87
N ASN A 298 17.06 -7.66 -11.77
CA ASN A 298 16.29 -8.91 -11.81
C ASN A 298 14.90 -8.83 -11.13
N ILE A 299 14.47 -7.64 -10.80
CA ILE A 299 13.14 -7.44 -10.19
C ILE A 299 12.06 -7.77 -11.21
N GLY A 300 11.13 -8.67 -10.84
CA GLY A 300 10.04 -9.13 -11.71
C GLY A 300 10.41 -10.22 -12.72
N GLU A 301 11.63 -10.85 -12.58
CA GLU A 301 12.02 -12.03 -13.38
C GLU A 301 11.51 -13.36 -12.79
#